data_7a5c7998c930a0b4f03d0402a92de234
#
_entry.id   7a5c7998c930a0b4f03d0402a92de234
#
_cell.length_a   1.000
_cell.length_b   1.000
_cell.length_c   1.000
_cell.angle_alpha   90.00
_cell.angle_beta   90.00
_cell.angle_gamma   90.00
#
_symmetry.space_group_name_H-M   'P 1'
#
loop_
_entity.id
_entity.type
_entity.pdbx_description
1 polymer ?
#
loop_
_entity_poly.entity_id
_entity_poly.type
_entity_poly.pdbx_seq_one_letter_code
_entity_poly.pdbx_strand_id
1 'polypeptide(L)'
;QRKMEDLIKKGRAYVDDTDVEKMRQERDAGVPSRRREQAKEENLRLWGEMLKGSEEGLKCCVRGRMDMQSKNKCLRDPVFYRCKVDVAHHRTGTTYKAYPTYDFACPVVDALEGVTHALRTIEYKDRDAMYEWVLEATGSRRVDLVEFSK
;
A
#
# COMPACT_ATOMS: atom_id res chain seq x y z
N GLN A 1 -6.11 -8.62 3.67
CA GLN A 1 -5.20 -9.47 2.87
C GLN A 1 -5.80 -9.85 1.52
N ARG A 2 -7.06 -10.34 1.49
CA ARG A 2 -7.74 -10.75 0.25
C ARG A 2 -7.78 -9.62 -0.80
N LYS A 3 -8.09 -8.40 -0.38
CA LYS A 3 -8.14 -7.25 -1.30
C LYS A 3 -6.78 -6.96 -1.92
N MET A 4 -5.71 -7.14 -1.16
CA MET A 4 -4.35 -6.96 -1.69
C MET A 4 -3.99 -8.07 -2.68
N GLU A 5 -4.34 -9.31 -2.40
CA GLU A 5 -4.14 -10.39 -3.37
C GLU A 5 -4.86 -10.13 -4.68
N ASP A 6 -6.09 -9.62 -4.60
CA ASP A 6 -6.86 -9.26 -5.80
C ASP A 6 -6.18 -8.17 -6.61
N LEU A 7 -5.61 -7.15 -5.95
CA LEU A 7 -4.86 -6.10 -6.63
C LEU A 7 -3.61 -6.64 -7.33
N ILE A 8 -2.90 -7.54 -6.68
CA ILE A 8 -1.72 -8.19 -7.27
C ILE A 8 -2.13 -9.00 -8.50
N LYS A 9 -3.22 -9.76 -8.40
CA LYS A 9 -3.73 -10.57 -9.52
C LYS A 9 -4.18 -9.72 -10.70
N LYS A 10 -4.68 -8.52 -10.45
CA LYS A 10 -5.10 -7.57 -11.48
C LYS A 10 -3.94 -6.77 -12.07
N GLY A 11 -2.72 -6.92 -11.54
CA GLY A 11 -1.57 -6.13 -11.97
C GLY A 11 -1.57 -4.69 -11.47
N ARG A 12 -2.34 -4.39 -10.43
CA ARG A 12 -2.46 -3.05 -9.85
C ARG A 12 -1.58 -2.83 -8.63
N ALA A 13 -0.88 -3.87 -8.19
CA ALA A 13 0.08 -3.82 -7.10
C ALA A 13 1.23 -4.78 -7.37
N TYR A 14 2.37 -4.50 -6.81
CA TYR A 14 3.55 -5.37 -6.92
C TYR A 14 4.33 -5.38 -5.61
N VAL A 15 5.12 -6.43 -5.42
CA VAL A 15 5.97 -6.58 -4.24
C VAL A 15 7.38 -6.12 -4.57
N ASP A 16 7.94 -5.24 -3.76
CA ASP A 16 9.22 -4.61 -3.97
C ASP A 16 10.15 -4.85 -2.79
N ASP A 17 11.36 -5.31 -3.05
CA ASP A 17 12.39 -5.52 -2.03
C ASP A 17 13.48 -4.44 -2.06
N THR A 18 13.25 -3.34 -2.77
CA THR A 18 14.19 -2.24 -2.84
C THR A 18 14.41 -1.64 -1.45
N ASP A 19 15.66 -1.34 -1.12
CA ASP A 19 16.02 -0.67 0.12
C ASP A 19 15.25 0.64 0.29
N VAL A 20 14.85 0.94 1.53
CA VAL A 20 14.01 2.11 1.85
C VAL A 20 14.63 3.41 1.35
N GLU A 21 15.93 3.60 1.54
CA GLU A 21 16.62 4.82 1.12
C GLU A 21 16.65 4.94 -0.41
N LYS A 22 16.97 3.85 -1.10
CA LYS A 22 16.95 3.81 -2.56
C LYS A 22 15.54 4.04 -3.10
N MET A 23 14.55 3.45 -2.48
CA MET A 23 13.14 3.64 -2.87
C MET A 23 12.74 5.11 -2.77
N ARG A 24 13.13 5.79 -1.69
CA ARG A 24 12.85 7.20 -1.50
C ARG A 24 13.50 8.04 -2.60
N GLN A 25 14.76 7.76 -2.93
CA GLN A 25 15.47 8.44 -4.01
C GLN A 25 14.79 8.22 -5.36
N GLU A 26 14.39 6.99 -5.65
CA GLU A 26 13.68 6.66 -6.89
C GLU A 26 12.33 7.39 -6.98
N ARG A 27 11.59 7.44 -5.88
CA ARG A 27 10.32 8.16 -5.85
C ARG A 27 10.50 9.66 -6.05
N ASP A 28 11.51 10.26 -5.45
CA ASP A 28 11.81 11.67 -5.61
C ASP A 28 12.21 12.01 -7.05
N ALA A 29 12.96 11.13 -7.69
CA ALA A 29 13.42 11.31 -9.06
C ALA A 29 12.40 10.86 -10.12
N GLY A 30 11.35 10.16 -9.72
CA GLY A 30 10.36 9.59 -10.66
C GLY A 30 10.88 8.37 -11.41
N VAL A 31 11.82 7.62 -10.82
CA VAL A 31 12.41 6.43 -11.42
C VAL A 31 11.65 5.19 -10.95
N PRO A 32 11.10 4.37 -11.87
CA PRO A 32 10.40 3.15 -11.46
C PRO A 32 11.34 2.11 -10.87
N SER A 33 10.82 1.32 -9.91
CA SER A 33 11.55 0.19 -9.34
C SER A 33 11.82 -0.88 -10.39
N ARG A 34 12.93 -1.58 -10.25
CA ARG A 34 13.27 -2.75 -11.09
C ARG A 34 12.19 -3.85 -11.01
N ARG A 35 11.37 -3.86 -9.95
CA ARG A 35 10.32 -4.87 -9.76
C ARG A 35 8.94 -4.44 -10.23
N ARG A 36 8.81 -3.22 -10.69
CA ARG A 36 7.50 -2.66 -11.09
C ARG A 36 6.80 -3.47 -12.18
N GLU A 37 7.57 -4.03 -13.10
CA GLU A 37 7.06 -4.80 -14.24
C GLU A 37 7.20 -6.33 -14.07
N GLN A 38 7.53 -6.80 -12.87
CA GLN A 38 7.71 -8.25 -12.66
C GLN A 38 6.40 -9.01 -12.82
N ALA A 39 6.51 -10.33 -13.12
CA ALA A 39 5.36 -11.19 -13.34
C ALA A 39 4.47 -11.30 -12.09
N LYS A 40 3.17 -11.46 -12.34
CA LYS A 40 2.17 -11.64 -11.28
C LYS A 40 2.50 -12.80 -10.35
N GLU A 41 2.99 -13.91 -10.92
CA GLU A 41 3.37 -15.11 -10.18
C GLU A 41 4.48 -14.82 -9.17
N GLU A 42 5.48 -14.04 -9.56
CA GLU A 42 6.56 -13.62 -8.66
C GLU A 42 6.04 -12.69 -7.57
N ASN A 43 5.13 -11.78 -7.89
CA ASN A 43 4.49 -10.92 -6.90
C ASN A 43 3.72 -11.75 -5.86
N LEU A 44 2.97 -12.76 -6.30
CA LEU A 44 2.23 -13.63 -5.39
C LEU A 44 3.16 -14.48 -4.53
N ARG A 45 4.27 -14.95 -5.09
CA ARG A 45 5.28 -15.70 -4.32
C ARG A 45 5.85 -14.85 -3.19
N LEU A 46 6.28 -13.64 -3.51
CA LEU A 46 6.84 -12.71 -2.53
C LEU A 46 5.80 -12.26 -1.50
N TRP A 47 4.56 -12.06 -1.93
CA TRP A 47 3.45 -11.78 -1.02
C TRP A 47 3.28 -12.91 0.01
N GLY A 48 3.35 -14.16 -0.45
CA GLY A 48 3.33 -15.32 0.44
C GLY A 48 4.48 -15.31 1.45
N GLU A 49 5.68 -14.91 1.02
CA GLU A 49 6.83 -14.78 1.91
C GLU A 49 6.64 -13.68 2.96
N MET A 50 6.01 -12.56 2.57
CA MET A 50 5.66 -11.49 3.51
C MET A 50 4.67 -11.97 4.58
N LEU A 51 3.66 -12.75 4.17
CA LEU A 51 2.66 -13.30 5.10
C LEU A 51 3.26 -14.29 6.08
N LYS A 52 4.28 -15.04 5.66
CA LYS A 52 5.02 -15.97 6.52
C LYS A 52 5.99 -15.26 7.47
N GLY A 53 6.38 -14.02 7.15
CA GLY A 53 7.42 -13.32 7.89
C GLY A 53 8.79 -13.93 7.69
N SER A 54 9.05 -14.53 6.50
CA SER A 54 10.36 -15.10 6.17
C SER A 54 11.41 -14.00 6.03
N GLU A 55 12.69 -14.40 6.05
CA GLU A 55 13.80 -13.46 5.88
C GLU A 55 13.67 -12.67 4.56
N GLU A 56 13.29 -13.32 3.48
CA GLU A 56 13.03 -12.67 2.20
C GLU A 56 11.84 -11.72 2.29
N GLY A 57 10.74 -12.17 2.91
CA GLY A 57 9.52 -11.38 3.06
C GLY A 57 9.68 -10.14 3.92
N LEU A 58 10.56 -10.19 4.93
CA LEU A 58 10.84 -9.05 5.81
C LEU A 58 11.47 -7.86 5.06
N LYS A 59 12.13 -8.12 3.95
CA LYS A 59 12.76 -7.09 3.11
C LYS A 59 11.79 -6.48 2.10
N CYS A 60 10.59 -7.05 1.99
CA CYS A 60 9.61 -6.66 0.98
C CYS A 60 8.56 -5.71 1.52
N CYS A 61 8.00 -4.93 0.62
CA CYS A 61 6.77 -4.18 0.84
C CYS A 61 5.89 -4.33 -0.40
N VAL A 62 4.60 -4.04 -0.27
CA VAL A 62 3.69 -4.00 -1.41
C VAL A 62 3.44 -2.55 -1.79
N ARG A 63 3.59 -2.25 -3.08
CA ARG A 63 3.37 -0.92 -3.63
C ARG A 63 2.20 -0.93 -4.60
N GLY A 64 1.40 0.13 -4.58
CA GLY A 64 0.39 0.34 -5.60
C GLY A 64 1.05 0.75 -6.91
N ARG A 65 0.63 0.15 -8.03
CA ARG A 65 1.14 0.51 -9.35
C ARG A 65 0.33 1.67 -9.90
N MET A 66 0.82 2.87 -9.69
CA MET A 66 0.13 4.11 -10.07
C MET A 66 0.90 4.85 -11.16
N ASP A 67 1.58 5.94 -10.83
CA ASP A 67 2.26 6.78 -11.80
C ASP A 67 3.53 7.39 -11.21
N MET A 68 4.68 6.82 -11.56
CA MET A 68 5.97 7.30 -11.08
C MET A 68 6.33 8.69 -11.64
N GLN A 69 5.63 9.13 -12.68
CA GLN A 69 5.85 10.44 -13.31
C GLN A 69 4.86 11.50 -12.83
N SER A 70 3.94 11.15 -11.92
CA SER A 70 2.99 12.10 -11.39
C SER A 70 3.68 13.27 -10.67
N LYS A 71 3.15 14.46 -10.85
CA LYS A 71 3.59 15.64 -10.09
C LYS A 71 3.22 15.51 -8.60
N ASN A 72 2.15 14.78 -8.30
CA ASN A 72 1.77 14.44 -6.93
C ASN A 72 2.58 13.23 -6.49
N LYS A 73 3.57 13.44 -5.61
CA LYS A 73 4.45 12.37 -5.13
C LYS A 73 3.71 11.27 -4.39
N CYS A 74 2.53 11.54 -3.83
CA CYS A 74 1.70 10.52 -3.19
C CYS A 74 1.24 9.45 -4.17
N LEU A 75 1.18 9.74 -5.47
CA LEU A 75 0.78 8.81 -6.52
C LEU A 75 1.95 8.07 -7.16
N ARG A 76 3.18 8.32 -6.69
CA ARG A 76 4.38 7.63 -7.21
C ARG A 76 4.58 6.29 -6.53
N ASP A 77 3.76 5.32 -6.88
CA ASP A 77 3.79 3.94 -6.38
C ASP A 77 3.93 3.89 -4.84
N PRO A 78 2.91 4.31 -4.10
CA PRO A 78 2.98 4.35 -2.63
C PRO A 78 3.02 2.95 -2.02
N VAL A 79 3.57 2.84 -0.81
CA VAL A 79 3.64 1.58 -0.07
C VAL A 79 2.31 1.33 0.63
N PHE A 80 1.73 0.14 0.39
CA PHE A 80 0.44 -0.27 0.96
C PHE A 80 0.55 -1.32 2.06
N TYR A 81 1.62 -2.13 2.07
CA TYR A 81 1.85 -3.15 3.10
C TYR A 81 3.33 -3.22 3.46
N ARG A 82 3.61 -3.42 4.73
CA ARG A 82 4.96 -3.66 5.24
C ARG A 82 4.94 -4.81 6.25
N CYS A 83 6.08 -5.47 6.41
CA CYS A 83 6.27 -6.43 7.49
C CYS A 83 6.75 -5.70 8.75
N LYS A 84 6.15 -6.03 9.88
CA LYS A 84 6.50 -5.48 11.19
C LYS A 84 6.57 -6.59 12.22
N VAL A 85 7.30 -6.35 13.31
CA VAL A 85 7.28 -7.23 14.47
C VAL A 85 5.87 -7.21 15.09
N ASP A 86 5.30 -8.39 15.29
CA ASP A 86 4.00 -8.53 15.94
C ASP A 86 4.19 -8.51 17.46
N VAL A 87 4.04 -7.33 18.06
CA VAL A 87 4.23 -7.13 19.50
C VAL A 87 3.16 -7.82 20.35
N ALA A 88 2.01 -8.15 19.75
CA ALA A 88 0.95 -8.82 20.48
C ALA A 88 1.29 -10.27 20.84
N HIS A 89 2.26 -10.87 20.17
CA HIS A 89 2.66 -12.26 20.36
C HIS A 89 4.10 -12.45 20.83
N HIS A 90 4.73 -11.41 21.38
CA HIS A 90 6.13 -11.49 21.79
C HIS A 90 6.39 -12.45 22.98
N ARG A 91 5.36 -12.92 23.68
CA ARG A 91 5.47 -13.96 24.72
C ARG A 91 5.95 -15.30 24.16
N THR A 92 5.66 -15.58 22.89
CA THR A 92 6.02 -16.83 22.21
C THR A 92 7.24 -16.69 21.31
N GLY A 93 7.90 -15.54 21.36
CA GLY A 93 9.04 -15.18 20.53
C GLY A 93 8.72 -14.04 19.59
N THR A 94 9.71 -13.64 18.80
CA THR A 94 9.54 -12.58 17.80
C THR A 94 8.78 -13.10 16.60
N THR A 95 7.60 -12.55 16.34
CA THR A 95 6.78 -12.89 15.19
C THR A 95 6.67 -11.66 14.28
N TYR A 96 6.74 -11.89 12.96
CA TYR A 96 6.60 -10.85 11.97
C TYR A 96 5.35 -11.07 11.14
N LYS A 97 4.63 -10.01 10.84
CA LYS A 97 3.44 -10.05 10.00
C LYS A 97 3.41 -8.88 9.02
N ALA A 98 2.70 -9.09 7.90
CA ALA A 98 2.41 -8.03 6.95
C ALA A 98 1.22 -7.21 7.46
N TYR A 99 1.39 -5.91 7.55
CA TYR A 99 0.35 -4.97 7.98
C TYR A 99 0.07 -3.94 6.88
N PRO A 100 -1.21 -3.59 6.68
CA PRO A 100 -1.54 -2.51 5.76
C PRO A 100 -1.05 -1.17 6.30
N THR A 101 -0.62 -0.30 5.41
CA THR A 101 -0.34 1.09 5.76
C THR A 101 -1.66 1.84 5.92
N TYR A 102 -1.59 2.99 6.55
CA TYR A 102 -2.76 3.84 6.77
C TYR A 102 -3.42 4.24 5.44
N ASP A 103 -2.61 4.56 4.43
CA ASP A 103 -3.10 4.98 3.12
C ASP A 103 -3.92 3.90 2.40
N PHE A 104 -3.63 2.63 2.65
CA PHE A 104 -4.42 1.53 2.09
C PHE A 104 -5.61 1.18 2.98
N ALA A 105 -5.40 1.11 4.31
CA ALA A 105 -6.42 0.64 5.24
C ALA A 105 -7.60 1.60 5.38
N CYS A 106 -7.34 2.91 5.44
CA CYS A 106 -8.39 3.89 5.66
C CYS A 106 -9.52 3.86 4.64
N PRO A 107 -9.26 3.93 3.32
CA PRO A 107 -10.37 3.91 2.36
C PRO A 107 -11.16 2.60 2.41
N VAL A 108 -10.49 1.46 2.59
CA VAL A 108 -11.15 0.16 2.65
C VAL A 108 -12.03 0.05 3.88
N VAL A 109 -11.53 0.44 5.05
CA VAL A 109 -12.28 0.40 6.32
C VAL A 109 -13.46 1.37 6.26
N ASP A 110 -13.27 2.59 5.79
CA ASP A 110 -14.35 3.57 5.65
C ASP A 110 -15.48 3.03 4.78
N ALA A 111 -15.15 2.42 3.66
CA ALA A 111 -16.15 1.84 2.76
C ALA A 111 -16.89 0.66 3.41
N LEU A 112 -16.17 -0.22 4.13
CA LEU A 112 -16.76 -1.39 4.79
C LEU A 112 -17.65 -1.01 5.98
N GLU A 113 -17.30 0.04 6.70
CA GLU A 113 -18.08 0.52 7.86
C GLU A 113 -19.30 1.35 7.47
N GLY A 114 -19.55 1.55 6.19
CA GLY A 114 -20.72 2.29 5.73
C GLY A 114 -20.57 3.81 5.78
N VAL A 115 -19.33 4.29 5.92
CA VAL A 115 -19.06 5.75 5.84
C VAL A 115 -19.39 6.25 4.44
N THR A 116 -20.20 7.30 4.34
CA THR A 116 -20.54 7.94 3.07
C THR A 116 -19.67 9.15 2.77
N HIS A 117 -19.28 9.87 3.83
CA HIS A 117 -18.44 11.05 3.74
C HIS A 117 -17.33 10.96 4.78
N ALA A 118 -16.08 11.11 4.36
CA ALA A 118 -14.92 11.14 5.25
C ALA A 118 -14.42 12.58 5.35
N LEU A 119 -14.31 13.07 6.59
CA LEU A 119 -13.77 14.40 6.85
C LEU A 119 -12.25 14.36 6.85
N ARG A 120 -11.63 15.23 6.09
CA ARG A 120 -10.17 15.31 6.00
C ARG A 120 -9.71 16.75 6.11
N THR A 121 -8.58 16.96 6.80
CA THR A 121 -7.96 18.29 6.85
C THR A 121 -7.35 18.62 5.49
N ILE A 122 -7.26 19.90 5.18
CA ILE A 122 -6.69 20.37 3.91
C ILE A 122 -5.21 19.91 3.73
N GLU A 123 -4.53 19.61 4.83
CA GLU A 123 -3.16 19.07 4.82
C GLU A 123 -3.04 17.72 4.10
N TYR A 124 -4.13 16.98 3.99
CA TYR A 124 -4.17 15.66 3.34
C TYR A 124 -4.69 15.71 1.89
N LYS A 125 -4.86 16.90 1.34
CA LYS A 125 -5.43 17.06 -0.01
C LYS A 125 -4.64 16.29 -1.07
N ASP A 126 -3.31 16.28 -0.98
CA ASP A 126 -2.46 15.56 -1.92
C ASP A 126 -2.68 14.04 -1.89
N ARG A 127 -3.27 13.52 -0.80
CA ARG A 127 -3.56 12.10 -0.64
C ARG A 127 -4.97 11.71 -1.05
N ASP A 128 -5.82 12.67 -1.39
CA ASP A 128 -7.21 12.39 -1.77
C ASP A 128 -7.30 11.54 -3.05
N ALA A 129 -6.46 11.83 -4.03
CA ALA A 129 -6.39 11.05 -5.26
C ALA A 129 -5.98 9.60 -4.99
N MET A 130 -5.07 9.36 -4.05
CA MET A 130 -4.65 8.02 -3.64
C MET A 130 -5.79 7.30 -2.91
N TYR A 131 -6.51 7.98 -2.04
CA TYR A 131 -7.68 7.45 -1.35
C TYR A 131 -8.73 6.96 -2.35
N GLU A 132 -9.06 7.78 -3.33
CA GLU A 132 -10.02 7.44 -4.38
C GLU A 132 -9.51 6.29 -5.25
N TRP A 133 -8.22 6.27 -5.57
CA TRP A 133 -7.61 5.18 -6.33
C TRP A 133 -7.76 3.84 -5.61
N VAL A 134 -7.53 3.82 -4.29
CA VAL A 134 -7.68 2.59 -3.49
C VAL A 134 -9.12 2.11 -3.51
N LEU A 135 -10.10 3.00 -3.36
CA LEU A 135 -11.52 2.63 -3.43
C LEU A 135 -11.87 2.00 -4.78
N GLU A 136 -11.46 2.62 -5.86
CA GLU A 136 -11.72 2.12 -7.21
C GLU A 136 -11.03 0.78 -7.44
N ALA A 137 -9.75 0.69 -7.14
CA ALA A 137 -8.94 -0.50 -7.39
C ALA A 137 -9.40 -1.72 -6.59
N THR A 138 -9.89 -1.51 -5.35
CA THR A 138 -10.39 -2.61 -4.50
C THR A 138 -11.85 -2.95 -4.77
N GLY A 139 -12.52 -2.24 -5.67
CA GLY A 139 -13.94 -2.42 -5.94
C GLY A 139 -14.81 -2.02 -4.74
N SER A 140 -14.32 -1.14 -3.88
CA SER A 140 -15.03 -0.66 -2.71
C SER A 140 -16.03 0.42 -3.09
N ARG A 141 -17.09 0.58 -2.28
CA ARG A 141 -18.07 1.64 -2.55
C ARG A 141 -17.42 3.01 -2.36
N ARG A 142 -17.93 3.97 -3.13
CA ARG A 142 -17.43 5.35 -3.08
C ARG A 142 -17.66 5.99 -1.70
N VAL A 143 -16.64 6.70 -1.21
CA VAL A 143 -16.72 7.56 -0.03
C VAL A 143 -16.35 8.97 -0.48
N ASP A 144 -17.21 9.93 -0.22
CA ASP A 144 -16.94 11.33 -0.56
C ASP A 144 -16.01 11.96 0.48
N LEU A 145 -14.96 12.63 0.00
CA LEU A 145 -14.02 13.32 0.85
C LEU A 145 -14.47 14.77 1.06
N VAL A 146 -14.55 15.18 2.31
CA VAL A 146 -14.94 16.55 2.68
C VAL A 146 -13.75 17.20 3.37
N GLU A 147 -13.26 18.27 2.78
CA GLU A 147 -12.13 19.04 3.32
C GLU A 147 -12.61 20.07 4.35
N PHE A 148 -11.82 20.27 5.38
CA PHE A 148 -12.03 21.35 6.34
C PHE A 148 -10.68 21.91 6.77
N SER A 149 -10.65 23.19 7.10
CA SER A 149 -9.44 23.82 7.64
C SER A 149 -9.38 23.63 9.16
N LYS A 150 -8.17 23.49 9.65
CA LYS A 150 -7.94 23.45 11.10
C LYS A 150 -8.18 24.80 11.73
#